data_f6a41596edb975ae19cba7d5ea6d1d06
#
_entry.id   f6a41596edb975ae19cba7d5ea6d1d06
#
_cell.length_a   1.000
_cell.length_b   1.000
_cell.length_c   1.000
_cell.angle_alpha   90.00
_cell.angle_beta   90.00
_cell.angle_gamma   90.00
#
_symmetry.space_group_name_H-M   'P 1'
#
loop_
_entity.id
_entity.type
_entity.pdbx_description
1 polymer ?
#
loop_
_entity_poly.entity_id
_entity_poly.type
_entity_poly.pdbx_seq_one_letter_code
_entity_poly.pdbx_strand_id
1 'polypeptide(L)'
;FANNADVRSYYSGSLASDPLNEKNVYDNLNTNLSSTALGNKAVKAVYVIGKNGKNIFTSATSMNPTGEYNSVKAASEGQTIDKNKSAWFTSRDYLDQKGAKDYSVSFGRQLSGNSGKGVGYIFYDLKTDYVSDTLKDIDLGKNSMVLLIAPDGGEIGATDNADSNAKYISDKEFYETAVNGEEKSGSKFVKYNGKRQLFVYSVTDDGFMVCAMIPQSTILAQANTIKYVSVGVVIASIIIAIIIAGFLSTNIIKAIKHIMDRLEKAAAGDLTINVDVKGHDEFAILGKSTNGMISNVKSLIEQTKN
;
A
#
# COMPACT_ATOMS: atom_id res chain seq x y z
N PHE A 1 2.37 -28.02 -20.17
CA PHE A 1 1.89 -28.23 -21.55
C PHE A 1 3.04 -28.26 -22.56
N ALA A 2 3.83 -27.22 -22.71
CA ALA A 2 4.89 -27.12 -23.74
C ALA A 2 5.95 -28.25 -23.73
N ASN A 3 6.13 -28.92 -22.60
CA ASN A 3 7.07 -30.04 -22.42
C ASN A 3 6.40 -31.43 -22.53
N ASN A 4 5.10 -31.49 -22.82
CA ASN A 4 4.35 -32.73 -22.94
C ASN A 4 4.77 -33.49 -24.23
N ALA A 5 4.92 -34.82 -24.18
CA ALA A 5 5.30 -35.66 -25.31
C ALA A 5 4.26 -35.62 -26.44
N ASP A 6 2.99 -35.59 -26.09
CA ASP A 6 1.91 -35.52 -27.07
C ASP A 6 1.93 -34.20 -27.86
N VAL A 7 2.20 -33.06 -27.18
CA VAL A 7 2.38 -31.75 -27.84
C VAL A 7 3.53 -31.80 -28.83
N ARG A 8 4.68 -32.37 -28.43
CA ARG A 8 5.85 -32.50 -29.31
C ARG A 8 5.54 -33.34 -30.50
N SER A 9 4.92 -34.51 -30.30
CA SER A 9 4.59 -35.46 -31.38
C SER A 9 3.56 -34.87 -32.36
N TYR A 10 2.52 -34.24 -31.84
CA TYR A 10 1.45 -33.63 -32.64
C TYR A 10 1.97 -32.49 -33.53
N TYR A 11 2.68 -31.53 -32.92
CA TYR A 11 3.19 -30.38 -33.66
C TYR A 11 4.44 -30.65 -34.50
N SER A 12 5.18 -31.72 -34.20
CA SER A 12 6.27 -32.22 -35.08
C SER A 12 5.76 -32.96 -36.33
N GLY A 13 4.46 -33.28 -36.42
CA GLY A 13 3.91 -34.06 -37.48
C GLY A 13 4.23 -35.56 -37.40
N SER A 14 4.74 -36.05 -36.28
CA SER A 14 5.11 -37.47 -36.09
C SER A 14 3.89 -38.41 -36.12
N LEU A 15 2.68 -37.88 -35.97
CA LEU A 15 1.43 -38.62 -35.96
C LEU A 15 0.70 -38.60 -37.33
N ALA A 16 1.27 -37.96 -38.35
CA ALA A 16 0.63 -37.78 -39.65
C ALA A 16 0.32 -39.10 -40.36
N SER A 17 1.01 -40.19 -40.03
CA SER A 17 0.77 -41.53 -40.59
C SER A 17 -0.33 -42.31 -39.85
N ASP A 18 -0.84 -41.82 -38.73
CA ASP A 18 -1.93 -42.42 -37.95
C ASP A 18 -3.01 -41.39 -37.62
N PRO A 19 -3.99 -41.19 -38.56
CA PRO A 19 -5.02 -40.15 -38.40
C PRO A 19 -5.90 -40.32 -37.17
N LEU A 20 -6.14 -41.57 -36.73
CA LEU A 20 -6.97 -41.83 -35.57
C LEU A 20 -6.26 -41.41 -34.27
N ASN A 21 -5.02 -41.79 -34.15
CA ASN A 21 -4.18 -41.41 -32.99
C ASN A 21 -3.94 -39.87 -32.99
N GLU A 22 -3.70 -39.29 -34.15
CA GLU A 22 -3.55 -37.84 -34.28
C GLU A 22 -4.80 -37.07 -33.77
N LYS A 23 -6.00 -37.56 -34.15
CA LYS A 23 -7.27 -37.00 -33.67
C LYS A 23 -7.43 -37.17 -32.18
N ASN A 24 -7.14 -38.33 -31.63
CA ASN A 24 -7.24 -38.58 -30.18
C ASN A 24 -6.29 -37.68 -29.40
N VAL A 25 -5.07 -37.48 -29.85
CA VAL A 25 -4.09 -36.56 -29.25
C VAL A 25 -4.59 -35.11 -29.34
N TYR A 26 -5.13 -34.68 -30.47
CA TYR A 26 -5.73 -33.34 -30.60
C TYR A 26 -6.86 -33.12 -29.63
N ASP A 27 -7.81 -34.06 -29.53
CA ASP A 27 -8.95 -33.95 -28.62
C ASP A 27 -8.51 -33.87 -27.14
N ASN A 28 -7.49 -34.66 -26.75
CA ASN A 28 -6.90 -34.61 -25.43
C ASN A 28 -6.19 -33.27 -25.16
N LEU A 29 -5.41 -32.73 -26.10
CA LEU A 29 -4.73 -31.47 -25.98
C LEU A 29 -5.72 -30.31 -25.87
N ASN A 30 -6.75 -30.31 -26.69
CA ASN A 30 -7.81 -29.31 -26.68
C ASN A 30 -8.59 -29.33 -25.35
N THR A 31 -8.93 -30.52 -24.85
CA THR A 31 -9.60 -30.69 -23.54
C THR A 31 -8.73 -30.18 -22.40
N ASN A 32 -7.45 -30.54 -22.39
CA ASN A 32 -6.51 -30.10 -21.34
C ASN A 32 -6.31 -28.57 -21.33
N LEU A 33 -6.18 -27.96 -22.51
CA LEU A 33 -6.06 -26.52 -22.64
C LEU A 33 -7.34 -25.80 -22.20
N SER A 34 -8.49 -26.30 -22.66
CA SER A 34 -9.81 -25.76 -22.27
C SER A 34 -10.03 -25.84 -20.77
N SER A 35 -9.69 -26.98 -20.16
CA SER A 35 -9.79 -27.15 -18.70
C SER A 35 -8.87 -26.21 -17.95
N THR A 36 -7.66 -25.98 -18.47
CA THR A 36 -6.71 -25.03 -17.88
C THR A 36 -7.24 -23.59 -17.98
N ALA A 37 -7.76 -23.19 -19.14
CA ALA A 37 -8.31 -21.87 -19.35
C ALA A 37 -9.56 -21.61 -18.51
N LEU A 38 -10.47 -22.58 -18.43
CA LEU A 38 -11.73 -22.44 -17.67
C LEU A 38 -11.51 -22.58 -16.14
N GLY A 39 -10.57 -23.43 -15.75
CA GLY A 39 -10.27 -23.69 -14.32
C GLY A 39 -9.45 -22.59 -13.64
N ASN A 40 -8.78 -21.73 -14.39
CA ASN A 40 -7.96 -20.65 -13.85
C ASN A 40 -8.64 -19.29 -14.00
N LYS A 41 -9.00 -18.69 -12.86
CA LYS A 41 -9.70 -17.39 -12.84
C LYS A 41 -8.90 -16.26 -13.51
N ALA A 42 -7.58 -16.34 -13.52
CA ALA A 42 -6.70 -15.32 -14.11
C ALA A 42 -6.61 -15.44 -15.63
N VAL A 43 -6.81 -16.64 -16.19
CA VAL A 43 -6.64 -16.90 -17.61
C VAL A 43 -7.88 -16.48 -18.39
N LYS A 44 -7.69 -15.67 -19.43
CA LYS A 44 -8.72 -15.26 -20.40
C LYS A 44 -8.80 -16.25 -21.56
N ALA A 45 -7.65 -16.55 -22.14
CA ALA A 45 -7.56 -17.41 -23.33
C ALA A 45 -6.19 -18.08 -23.40
N VAL A 46 -6.15 -19.21 -24.11
CA VAL A 46 -4.91 -19.89 -24.48
C VAL A 46 -4.93 -20.15 -26.01
N TYR A 47 -3.85 -19.81 -26.68
CA TYR A 47 -3.70 -20.05 -28.13
C TYR A 47 -2.49 -20.92 -28.37
N VAL A 48 -2.66 -21.91 -29.21
CA VAL A 48 -1.54 -22.69 -29.77
C VAL A 48 -1.54 -22.52 -31.28
N ILE A 49 -0.43 -22.06 -31.81
CA ILE A 49 -0.24 -21.78 -33.22
C ILE A 49 0.88 -22.68 -33.73
N GLY A 50 0.52 -23.72 -34.47
CA GLY A 50 1.43 -24.74 -34.91
C GLY A 50 2.04 -24.44 -36.29
N LYS A 51 3.33 -24.77 -36.44
CA LYS A 51 4.05 -24.73 -37.75
C LYS A 51 3.42 -25.63 -38.79
N ASN A 52 2.77 -26.72 -38.38
CA ASN A 52 2.05 -27.65 -39.25
C ASN A 52 0.66 -27.14 -39.66
N GLY A 53 0.32 -25.88 -39.37
CA GLY A 53 -0.99 -25.28 -39.63
C GLY A 53 -2.10 -25.70 -38.68
N LYS A 54 -1.81 -26.53 -37.69
CA LYS A 54 -2.78 -26.99 -36.68
C LYS A 54 -2.76 -26.07 -35.49
N ASN A 55 -3.88 -25.41 -35.23
CA ASN A 55 -4.03 -24.44 -34.17
C ASN A 55 -5.07 -24.94 -33.18
N ILE A 56 -4.88 -24.59 -31.89
CA ILE A 56 -5.85 -24.82 -30.83
C ILE A 56 -6.13 -23.47 -30.18
N PHE A 57 -7.40 -23.14 -30.02
CA PHE A 57 -7.85 -21.90 -29.37
C PHE A 57 -8.83 -22.26 -28.26
N THR A 58 -8.56 -21.80 -27.06
CA THR A 58 -9.49 -21.92 -25.96
C THR A 58 -9.79 -20.53 -25.46
N SER A 59 -10.98 -20.04 -25.70
CA SER A 59 -11.42 -18.74 -25.22
C SER A 59 -12.81 -18.85 -24.64
N ALA A 60 -13.06 -18.16 -23.54
CA ALA A 60 -14.41 -17.94 -23.04
C ALA A 60 -15.21 -16.98 -23.93
N THR A 61 -14.56 -16.35 -24.90
CA THR A 61 -15.16 -15.49 -25.90
C THR A 61 -15.05 -16.13 -27.29
N SER A 62 -16.00 -15.83 -28.18
CA SER A 62 -16.10 -16.36 -29.55
C SER A 62 -15.00 -15.86 -30.53
N MET A 63 -13.93 -15.23 -30.00
CA MET A 63 -12.82 -14.78 -30.80
C MET A 63 -11.90 -15.95 -31.16
N ASN A 64 -11.80 -16.22 -32.45
CA ASN A 64 -10.94 -17.25 -33.02
C ASN A 64 -9.83 -16.54 -33.82
N PRO A 65 -8.73 -16.09 -33.19
CA PRO A 65 -7.64 -15.45 -33.90
C PRO A 65 -6.97 -16.51 -34.77
N THR A 66 -7.30 -16.51 -36.09
CA THR A 66 -6.64 -17.33 -37.06
C THR A 66 -5.25 -16.75 -37.34
N GLY A 67 -4.28 -17.13 -36.51
CA GLY A 67 -2.89 -16.76 -36.71
C GLY A 67 -2.20 -17.79 -37.58
N GLU A 68 -1.53 -17.36 -38.65
CA GLU A 68 -0.60 -18.20 -39.38
C GLU A 68 0.75 -18.22 -38.66
N TYR A 69 1.33 -19.39 -38.48
CA TYR A 69 2.64 -19.55 -37.83
C TYR A 69 3.72 -18.61 -38.39
N ASN A 70 3.81 -18.51 -39.72
CA ASN A 70 4.83 -17.66 -40.36
C ASN A 70 4.61 -16.16 -40.06
N SER A 71 3.38 -15.72 -39.98
CA SER A 71 3.04 -14.33 -39.68
C SER A 71 3.39 -14.00 -38.24
N VAL A 72 3.06 -14.88 -37.27
CA VAL A 72 3.47 -14.73 -35.89
C VAL A 72 4.98 -14.74 -35.74
N LYS A 73 5.66 -15.66 -36.46
CA LYS A 73 7.14 -15.75 -36.45
C LYS A 73 7.82 -14.48 -36.96
N ALA A 74 7.23 -13.83 -37.96
CA ALA A 74 7.75 -12.60 -38.56
C ALA A 74 7.45 -11.35 -37.70
N ALA A 75 6.43 -11.38 -36.87
CA ALA A 75 6.04 -10.30 -36.01
C ALA A 75 6.99 -10.15 -34.79
N SER A 76 6.93 -9.02 -34.10
CA SER A 76 7.82 -8.71 -32.96
C SER A 76 7.69 -9.73 -31.82
N GLU A 77 6.46 -10.18 -31.53
CA GLU A 77 6.21 -11.19 -30.52
C GLU A 77 6.90 -12.52 -30.84
N GLY A 78 6.84 -12.98 -32.08
CA GLY A 78 7.50 -14.21 -32.50
C GLY A 78 9.01 -14.11 -32.49
N GLN A 79 9.58 -13.02 -32.96
CA GLN A 79 11.02 -12.75 -32.94
C GLN A 79 11.55 -12.71 -31.48
N THR A 80 10.82 -12.04 -30.58
CA THR A 80 11.18 -11.98 -29.17
C THR A 80 11.15 -13.36 -28.51
N ILE A 81 10.12 -14.17 -28.79
CA ILE A 81 10.01 -15.54 -28.27
C ILE A 81 11.10 -16.43 -28.86
N ASP A 82 11.40 -16.33 -30.14
CA ASP A 82 12.45 -17.15 -30.79
C ASP A 82 13.83 -16.86 -30.15
N LYS A 83 14.11 -15.61 -29.80
CA LYS A 83 15.35 -15.19 -29.13
C LYS A 83 15.41 -15.66 -27.66
N ASN A 84 14.33 -15.46 -26.90
CA ASN A 84 14.33 -15.62 -25.44
C ASN A 84 13.66 -16.93 -24.97
N LYS A 85 13.09 -17.72 -25.89
CA LYS A 85 12.27 -18.92 -25.65
C LYS A 85 10.88 -18.65 -25.05
N SER A 86 10.74 -17.60 -24.29
CA SER A 86 9.47 -17.09 -23.77
C SER A 86 9.56 -15.59 -23.56
N ALA A 87 8.43 -14.90 -23.56
CA ALA A 87 8.35 -13.49 -23.25
C ALA A 87 6.95 -13.11 -22.75
N TRP A 88 6.88 -11.97 -22.05
CA TRP A 88 5.66 -11.33 -21.63
C TRP A 88 5.36 -10.13 -22.52
N PHE A 89 4.08 -9.90 -22.83
CA PHE A 89 3.63 -8.85 -23.74
C PHE A 89 2.40 -8.15 -23.16
N THR A 90 2.41 -6.83 -23.16
CA THR A 90 1.19 -6.01 -22.96
C THR A 90 0.55 -5.63 -24.30
N SER A 91 1.28 -5.80 -25.40
CA SER A 91 0.82 -5.58 -26.76
C SER A 91 1.57 -6.51 -27.73
N ARG A 92 0.88 -7.06 -28.73
CA ARG A 92 1.43 -7.93 -29.78
C ARG A 92 1.09 -7.35 -31.15
N ASP A 93 2.07 -7.36 -32.06
CA ASP A 93 1.87 -6.71 -33.37
C ASP A 93 0.87 -7.44 -34.26
N TYR A 94 1.01 -8.74 -34.42
CA TYR A 94 0.17 -9.50 -35.35
C TYR A 94 -1.12 -10.00 -34.68
N LEU A 95 -1.03 -10.64 -33.53
CA LEU A 95 -2.20 -11.28 -32.90
C LEU A 95 -3.26 -10.26 -32.46
N ASP A 96 -2.85 -9.09 -31.97
CA ASP A 96 -3.78 -8.05 -31.53
C ASP A 96 -4.55 -7.43 -32.72
N GLN A 97 -3.92 -7.30 -33.87
CA GLN A 97 -4.61 -6.88 -35.12
C GLN A 97 -5.66 -7.90 -35.61
N LYS A 98 -5.56 -9.16 -35.17
CA LYS A 98 -6.55 -10.21 -35.46
C LYS A 98 -7.68 -10.28 -34.43
N GLY A 99 -7.79 -9.25 -33.57
CA GLY A 99 -8.85 -9.14 -32.57
C GLY A 99 -8.56 -9.88 -31.27
N ALA A 100 -7.30 -10.25 -31.02
CA ALA A 100 -6.90 -10.89 -29.77
C ALA A 100 -6.54 -9.92 -28.64
N LYS A 101 -6.74 -8.60 -28.80
CA LYS A 101 -6.45 -7.58 -27.77
C LYS A 101 -7.60 -7.46 -26.77
N ASP A 102 -7.74 -8.46 -25.89
CA ASP A 102 -8.67 -8.45 -24.75
C ASP A 102 -7.98 -9.15 -23.57
N TYR A 103 -6.85 -8.58 -23.14
CA TYR A 103 -6.03 -9.08 -22.05
C TYR A 103 -5.22 -7.92 -21.42
N SER A 104 -4.77 -8.10 -20.20
CA SER A 104 -3.82 -7.16 -19.58
C SER A 104 -2.38 -7.46 -19.94
N VAL A 105 -2.00 -8.73 -19.83
CA VAL A 105 -0.68 -9.23 -20.18
C VAL A 105 -0.80 -10.64 -20.77
N SER A 106 0.06 -10.94 -21.72
CA SER A 106 0.13 -12.23 -22.41
C SER A 106 1.50 -12.86 -22.22
N PHE A 107 1.54 -14.13 -21.83
CA PHE A 107 2.76 -14.92 -21.81
C PHE A 107 2.86 -15.76 -23.09
N GLY A 108 3.91 -15.52 -23.86
CA GLY A 108 4.22 -16.27 -25.06
C GLY A 108 5.41 -17.21 -24.88
N ARG A 109 5.33 -18.42 -25.42
CA ARG A 109 6.41 -19.41 -25.37
C ARG A 109 6.53 -20.21 -26.64
N GLN A 110 7.78 -20.51 -27.05
CA GLN A 110 8.06 -21.41 -28.17
C GLN A 110 7.77 -22.87 -27.78
N LEU A 111 7.08 -23.58 -28.64
CA LEU A 111 6.90 -25.02 -28.58
C LEU A 111 8.07 -25.69 -29.30
N SER A 112 8.75 -26.62 -28.62
CA SER A 112 9.84 -27.39 -29.18
C SER A 112 9.35 -28.78 -29.61
N GLY A 113 9.70 -29.18 -30.79
CA GLY A 113 9.44 -30.54 -31.27
C GLY A 113 10.45 -31.58 -30.77
N ASN A 114 10.30 -32.83 -31.23
CA ASN A 114 11.18 -33.95 -30.84
C ASN A 114 12.66 -33.72 -31.21
N SER A 115 12.94 -32.92 -32.24
CA SER A 115 14.30 -32.53 -32.64
C SER A 115 14.84 -31.29 -31.89
N GLY A 116 14.12 -30.75 -30.91
CA GLY A 116 14.46 -29.49 -30.24
C GLY A 116 14.22 -28.23 -31.09
N LYS A 117 13.80 -28.36 -32.35
CA LYS A 117 13.45 -27.21 -33.18
C LYS A 117 12.08 -26.65 -32.82
N GLY A 118 11.89 -25.35 -33.00
CA GLY A 118 10.61 -24.69 -32.81
C GLY A 118 9.54 -25.23 -33.79
N VAL A 119 8.40 -25.68 -33.23
CA VAL A 119 7.27 -26.25 -33.99
C VAL A 119 5.99 -25.45 -33.82
N GLY A 120 6.00 -24.40 -33.04
CA GLY A 120 4.85 -23.54 -32.80
C GLY A 120 5.09 -22.56 -31.66
N TYR A 121 4.04 -21.82 -31.34
CA TYR A 121 3.96 -20.89 -30.25
C TYR A 121 2.72 -21.17 -29.39
N ILE A 122 2.82 -20.99 -28.11
CA ILE A 122 1.68 -20.96 -27.17
C ILE A 122 1.63 -19.61 -26.51
N PHE A 123 0.42 -19.04 -26.37
CA PHE A 123 0.15 -17.80 -25.66
C PHE A 123 -0.89 -18.04 -24.57
N TYR A 124 -0.67 -17.44 -23.42
CA TYR A 124 -1.62 -17.38 -22.31
C TYR A 124 -1.96 -15.93 -22.04
N ASP A 125 -3.20 -15.55 -22.30
CA ASP A 125 -3.70 -14.21 -22.06
C ASP A 125 -4.34 -14.12 -20.68
N LEU A 126 -3.95 -13.14 -19.88
CA LEU A 126 -4.51 -12.90 -18.56
C LEU A 126 -5.61 -11.84 -18.64
N LYS A 127 -6.65 -12.02 -17.83
CA LYS A 127 -7.79 -11.09 -17.75
C LYS A 127 -7.37 -9.75 -17.17
N THR A 128 -7.85 -8.68 -17.77
CA THR A 128 -7.59 -7.31 -17.31
C THR A 128 -8.12 -7.09 -15.90
N ASP A 129 -9.36 -7.50 -15.64
CA ASP A 129 -10.01 -7.33 -14.33
C ASP A 129 -9.23 -8.05 -13.24
N TYR A 130 -8.72 -9.26 -13.51
CA TYR A 130 -7.98 -10.03 -12.49
C TYR A 130 -6.71 -9.31 -12.05
N VAL A 131 -5.95 -8.75 -12.99
CA VAL A 131 -4.72 -8.02 -12.66
C VAL A 131 -5.03 -6.69 -11.99
N SER A 132 -5.98 -5.92 -12.54
CA SER A 132 -6.35 -4.61 -11.99
C SER A 132 -6.96 -4.72 -10.59
N ASP A 133 -7.81 -5.72 -10.33
CA ASP A 133 -8.42 -5.92 -9.01
C ASP A 133 -7.37 -6.32 -7.98
N THR A 134 -6.41 -7.17 -8.35
CA THR A 134 -5.27 -7.50 -7.46
C THR A 134 -4.46 -6.26 -7.07
N LEU A 135 -4.28 -5.30 -8.00
CA LEU A 135 -3.58 -4.04 -7.71
C LEU A 135 -4.44 -3.08 -6.87
N LYS A 136 -5.76 -3.07 -7.04
CA LYS A 136 -6.71 -2.24 -6.25
C LYS A 136 -6.76 -2.65 -4.77
N ASP A 137 -6.52 -3.92 -4.47
CA ASP A 137 -6.46 -4.42 -3.09
C ASP A 137 -5.28 -3.86 -2.28
N ILE A 138 -4.30 -3.22 -2.96
CA ILE A 138 -3.15 -2.58 -2.32
C ILE A 138 -3.52 -1.14 -1.94
N ASP A 139 -4.04 -0.94 -0.72
CA ASP A 139 -4.35 0.38 -0.19
C ASP A 139 -3.11 1.08 0.41
N LEU A 140 -2.60 2.08 -0.30
CA LEU A 140 -1.49 2.94 0.13
C LEU A 140 -1.96 4.35 0.55
N GLY A 141 -3.26 4.52 0.73
CA GLY A 141 -3.87 5.78 1.10
C GLY A 141 -4.26 6.68 -0.07
N LYS A 142 -4.90 7.80 0.25
CA LYS A 142 -5.54 8.69 -0.75
C LYS A 142 -4.56 9.19 -1.81
N ASN A 143 -5.01 9.15 -3.08
CA ASN A 143 -4.26 9.61 -4.26
C ASN A 143 -2.93 8.86 -4.49
N SER A 144 -2.74 7.70 -3.88
CA SER A 144 -1.66 6.79 -4.24
C SER A 144 -2.03 6.03 -5.52
N MET A 145 -1.03 5.70 -6.31
CA MET A 145 -1.18 4.94 -7.55
C MET A 145 -0.31 3.68 -7.46
N VAL A 146 -0.86 2.53 -7.82
CA VAL A 146 -0.12 1.27 -7.91
C VAL A 146 -0.15 0.80 -9.36
N LEU A 147 0.99 0.39 -9.88
CA LEU A 147 1.16 -0.07 -11.26
C LEU A 147 1.95 -1.37 -11.28
N LEU A 148 1.60 -2.23 -12.22
CA LEU A 148 2.42 -3.32 -12.69
C LEU A 148 2.99 -2.92 -14.05
N ILE A 149 4.30 -2.91 -14.19
CA ILE A 149 4.98 -2.66 -15.45
C ILE A 149 5.57 -3.96 -15.95
N ALA A 150 5.20 -4.35 -17.14
CA ALA A 150 5.67 -5.57 -17.77
C ALA A 150 7.07 -5.39 -18.39
N PRO A 151 7.80 -6.49 -18.69
CA PRO A 151 9.14 -6.42 -19.27
C PRO A 151 9.22 -5.70 -20.62
N ASP A 152 8.13 -5.60 -21.35
CA ASP A 152 8.02 -4.82 -22.59
C ASP A 152 7.76 -3.33 -22.35
N GLY A 153 7.70 -2.88 -21.10
CA GLY A 153 7.45 -1.50 -20.69
C GLY A 153 5.99 -1.08 -20.70
N GLY A 154 5.07 -2.02 -20.95
CA GLY A 154 3.63 -1.75 -20.85
C GLY A 154 3.17 -1.63 -19.40
N GLU A 155 2.32 -0.65 -19.11
CA GLU A 155 1.83 -0.34 -17.79
C GLU A 155 0.41 -0.85 -17.57
N ILE A 156 0.18 -1.51 -16.44
CA ILE A 156 -1.12 -2.01 -16.01
C ILE A 156 -1.43 -1.34 -14.67
N GLY A 157 -2.47 -0.51 -14.66
CA GLY A 157 -2.84 0.29 -13.48
C GLY A 157 -4.02 -0.25 -12.71
N ALA A 158 -4.14 0.19 -11.46
CA ALA A 158 -5.31 -0.09 -10.61
C ALA A 158 -6.49 0.86 -10.88
N THR A 159 -6.41 1.78 -11.83
CA THR A 159 -7.46 2.78 -12.11
C THR A 159 -8.40 2.32 -13.23
N ASP A 160 -9.71 2.48 -13.02
CA ASP A 160 -10.77 2.09 -13.98
C ASP A 160 -10.72 2.86 -15.32
N ASN A 161 -9.95 3.95 -15.39
CA ASN A 161 -9.78 4.81 -16.57
C ASN A 161 -8.35 4.78 -17.13
N ALA A 162 -7.55 3.78 -16.81
CA ALA A 162 -6.22 3.67 -17.37
C ALA A 162 -6.34 3.39 -18.86
N ASP A 163 -6.03 4.39 -19.67
CA ASP A 163 -5.78 4.17 -21.10
C ASP A 163 -4.63 3.17 -21.20
N SER A 164 -4.91 2.00 -21.77
CA SER A 164 -3.94 0.91 -21.91
C SER A 164 -2.66 1.30 -22.70
N ASN A 165 -2.67 2.47 -23.33
CA ASN A 165 -1.55 3.04 -24.06
C ASN A 165 -0.90 4.22 -23.34
N ALA A 166 -1.43 4.68 -22.21
CA ALA A 166 -0.85 5.80 -21.46
C ALA A 166 0.36 5.33 -20.66
N LYS A 167 1.49 6.01 -20.86
CA LYS A 167 2.69 5.82 -20.04
C LYS A 167 2.70 6.82 -18.89
N TYR A 168 2.49 6.33 -17.69
CA TYR A 168 2.49 7.16 -16.47
C TYR A 168 3.88 7.27 -15.85
N ILE A 169 4.64 6.18 -15.84
CA ILE A 169 5.91 6.06 -15.11
C ILE A 169 7.03 5.53 -16.01
N SER A 170 6.76 4.64 -16.95
CA SER A 170 7.79 3.93 -17.74
C SER A 170 8.59 4.82 -18.69
N ASP A 171 8.16 6.05 -18.93
CA ASP A 171 8.90 7.08 -19.69
C ASP A 171 9.69 8.05 -18.80
N LYS A 172 9.79 7.82 -17.48
CA LYS A 172 10.43 8.72 -16.53
C LYS A 172 11.85 8.25 -16.17
N GLU A 173 12.76 9.19 -16.01
CA GLU A 173 14.17 8.95 -15.63
C GLU A 173 14.31 8.11 -14.35
N PHE A 174 13.43 8.31 -13.38
CA PHE A 174 13.49 7.55 -12.14
C PHE A 174 13.09 6.07 -12.32
N TYR A 175 12.24 5.75 -13.30
CA TYR A 175 11.93 4.38 -13.68
C TYR A 175 13.13 3.73 -14.37
N GLU A 176 13.71 4.37 -15.36
CA GLU A 176 14.91 3.88 -16.06
C GLU A 176 16.05 3.59 -15.07
N THR A 177 16.24 4.47 -14.09
CA THR A 177 17.23 4.28 -13.02
C THR A 177 16.93 3.07 -12.17
N ALA A 178 15.64 2.78 -11.89
CA ALA A 178 15.23 1.65 -11.08
C ALA A 178 15.36 0.32 -11.84
N VAL A 179 15.00 0.28 -13.14
CA VAL A 179 15.09 -0.93 -13.97
C VAL A 179 16.55 -1.31 -14.25
N ASN A 180 17.41 -0.33 -14.51
CA ASN A 180 18.82 -0.55 -14.86
C ASN A 180 19.74 -0.62 -13.63
N GLY A 181 19.19 -0.40 -12.42
CA GLY A 181 19.94 -0.47 -11.17
C GLY A 181 20.26 -1.92 -10.76
N GLU A 182 21.25 -2.09 -9.90
CA GLU A 182 21.59 -3.38 -9.33
C GLU A 182 20.58 -3.86 -8.27
N GLU A 183 19.87 -2.92 -7.65
CA GLU A 183 18.88 -3.21 -6.61
C GLU A 183 17.52 -3.56 -7.22
N LYS A 184 17.02 -4.76 -6.92
CA LYS A 184 15.70 -5.22 -7.39
C LYS A 184 14.52 -4.56 -6.66
N SER A 185 14.73 -3.85 -5.59
CA SER A 185 13.70 -3.12 -4.87
C SER A 185 14.26 -1.87 -4.21
N GLY A 186 13.44 -0.85 -4.10
CA GLY A 186 13.88 0.40 -3.49
C GLY A 186 12.77 1.42 -3.33
N SER A 187 13.14 2.54 -2.73
CA SER A 187 12.26 3.70 -2.62
C SER A 187 13.03 5.00 -2.68
N LYS A 188 12.47 6.00 -3.36
CA LYS A 188 13.03 7.36 -3.38
C LYS A 188 11.95 8.41 -3.57
N PHE A 189 12.20 9.60 -3.03
CA PHE A 189 11.34 10.75 -3.33
C PHE A 189 11.65 11.32 -4.72
N VAL A 190 10.60 11.44 -5.53
CA VAL A 190 10.67 11.99 -6.89
C VAL A 190 9.68 13.14 -7.04
N LYS A 191 9.91 13.99 -8.06
CA LYS A 191 8.95 15.02 -8.46
C LYS A 191 8.10 14.45 -9.61
N TYR A 192 6.81 14.22 -9.34
CA TYR A 192 5.86 13.71 -10.33
C TYR A 192 4.65 14.64 -10.41
N ASN A 193 4.29 15.09 -11.62
CA ASN A 193 3.21 16.06 -11.86
C ASN A 193 3.31 17.31 -10.96
N GLY A 194 4.52 17.83 -10.79
CA GLY A 194 4.79 19.02 -9.98
C GLY A 194 4.78 18.82 -8.47
N LYS A 195 4.43 17.63 -7.98
CA LYS A 195 4.34 17.28 -6.55
C LYS A 195 5.43 16.31 -6.15
N ARG A 196 5.87 16.39 -4.90
CA ARG A 196 6.82 15.44 -4.31
C ARG A 196 6.07 14.17 -3.92
N GLN A 197 6.50 13.04 -4.46
CA GLN A 197 5.91 11.72 -4.21
C GLN A 197 7.01 10.71 -3.85
N LEU A 198 6.65 9.72 -3.05
CA LEU A 198 7.51 8.58 -2.78
C LEU A 198 7.25 7.54 -3.87
N PHE A 199 8.26 7.26 -4.67
CA PHE A 199 8.31 6.15 -5.61
C PHE A 199 8.87 4.93 -4.89
N VAL A 200 8.10 3.85 -4.87
CA VAL A 200 8.50 2.55 -4.30
C VAL A 200 8.40 1.53 -5.42
N TYR A 201 9.36 0.64 -5.52
CA TYR A 201 9.36 -0.37 -6.57
C TYR A 201 9.96 -1.71 -6.13
N SER A 202 9.55 -2.77 -6.80
CA SER A 202 10.15 -4.09 -6.70
C SER A 202 10.10 -4.76 -8.08
N VAL A 203 11.24 -5.28 -8.53
CA VAL A 203 11.41 -5.96 -9.82
C VAL A 203 11.51 -7.47 -9.58
N THR A 204 10.70 -8.25 -10.28
CA THR A 204 10.74 -9.72 -10.25
C THR A 204 11.83 -10.27 -11.13
N ASP A 205 12.17 -11.56 -10.96
CA ASP A 205 13.17 -12.25 -11.81
C ASP A 205 12.74 -12.34 -13.28
N ASP A 206 11.43 -12.35 -13.53
CA ASP A 206 10.85 -12.35 -14.89
C ASP A 206 10.79 -10.94 -15.52
N GLY A 207 11.30 -9.91 -14.84
CA GLY A 207 11.38 -8.53 -15.32
C GLY A 207 10.12 -7.68 -15.14
N PHE A 208 9.11 -8.15 -14.42
CA PHE A 208 8.00 -7.29 -14.00
C PHE A 208 8.44 -6.34 -12.89
N MET A 209 7.96 -5.11 -12.95
CA MET A 209 8.09 -4.17 -11.84
C MET A 209 6.71 -3.86 -11.25
N VAL A 210 6.52 -4.17 -9.97
CA VAL A 210 5.41 -3.59 -9.19
C VAL A 210 5.92 -2.29 -8.60
N CYS A 211 5.23 -1.20 -8.86
CA CYS A 211 5.62 0.09 -8.32
C CYS A 211 4.43 0.89 -7.81
N ALA A 212 4.73 1.82 -6.91
CA ALA A 212 3.74 2.71 -6.34
C ALA A 212 4.24 4.15 -6.28
N MET A 213 3.33 5.08 -6.50
CA MET A 213 3.53 6.51 -6.30
C MET A 213 2.66 6.99 -5.16
N ILE A 214 3.28 7.41 -4.06
CA ILE A 214 2.59 7.80 -2.83
C ILE A 214 2.83 9.29 -2.59
N PRO A 215 1.79 10.16 -2.63
CA PRO A 215 1.96 11.58 -2.34
C PRO A 215 2.54 11.81 -0.94
N GLN A 216 3.50 12.72 -0.83
CA GLN A 216 4.07 13.08 0.47
C GLN A 216 3.00 13.54 1.47
N SER A 217 1.94 14.21 1.00
CA SER A 217 0.80 14.61 1.83
C SER A 217 0.08 13.42 2.46
N THR A 218 -0.01 12.30 1.76
CA THR A 218 -0.66 11.07 2.26
C THR A 218 0.17 10.43 3.37
N ILE A 219 1.50 10.39 3.20
CA ILE A 219 2.43 9.91 4.23
C ILE A 219 2.37 10.79 5.48
N LEU A 220 2.33 12.11 5.30
CA LEU A 220 2.28 13.07 6.41
C LEU A 220 0.91 13.20 7.06
N ALA A 221 -0.16 12.76 6.41
CA ALA A 221 -1.52 12.86 6.96
C ALA A 221 -1.66 12.14 8.30
N GLN A 222 -1.04 10.97 8.47
CA GLN A 222 -1.02 10.25 9.75
C GLN A 222 -0.22 10.99 10.82
N ALA A 223 0.91 11.60 10.46
CA ALA A 223 1.72 12.40 11.38
C ALA A 223 1.00 13.68 11.83
N ASN A 224 0.19 14.30 10.97
CA ASN A 224 -0.61 15.48 11.33
C ASN A 224 -1.66 15.17 12.40
N THR A 225 -2.28 14.01 12.39
CA THR A 225 -3.23 13.59 13.42
C THR A 225 -2.55 13.53 14.80
N ILE A 226 -1.36 12.95 14.88
CA ILE A 226 -0.57 12.89 16.13
C ILE A 226 -0.22 14.31 16.61
N LYS A 227 0.17 15.21 15.69
CA LYS A 227 0.47 16.60 16.02
C LYS A 227 -0.71 17.32 16.67
N TYR A 228 -1.91 17.22 16.11
CA TYR A 228 -3.11 17.89 16.65
C TYR A 228 -3.53 17.31 17.99
N VAL A 229 -3.44 16.00 18.18
CA VAL A 229 -3.71 15.34 19.47
C VAL A 229 -2.70 15.82 20.51
N SER A 230 -1.41 15.85 20.21
CA SER A 230 -0.37 16.32 21.12
C SER A 230 -0.57 17.78 21.54
N VAL A 231 -0.88 18.66 20.60
CA VAL A 231 -1.18 20.07 20.89
C VAL A 231 -2.41 20.19 21.78
N GLY A 232 -3.46 19.41 21.53
CA GLY A 232 -4.67 19.39 22.37
C GLY A 232 -4.38 18.98 23.82
N VAL A 233 -3.57 17.95 24.02
CA VAL A 233 -3.16 17.48 25.36
C VAL A 233 -2.36 18.56 26.10
N VAL A 234 -1.43 19.25 25.41
CA VAL A 234 -0.65 20.33 26.02
C VAL A 234 -1.55 21.48 26.46
N ILE A 235 -2.48 21.92 25.62
CA ILE A 235 -3.43 23.00 25.97
C ILE A 235 -4.29 22.61 27.18
N ALA A 236 -4.84 21.39 27.18
CA ALA A 236 -5.64 20.89 28.27
C ALA A 236 -4.84 20.87 29.61
N SER A 237 -3.59 20.42 29.55
CA SER A 237 -2.69 20.39 30.74
C SER A 237 -2.43 21.78 31.28
N ILE A 238 -2.23 22.78 30.42
CA ILE A 238 -2.02 24.18 30.84
C ILE A 238 -3.28 24.72 31.55
N ILE A 239 -4.46 24.47 30.99
CA ILE A 239 -5.73 24.91 31.58
C ILE A 239 -5.93 24.30 32.96
N ILE A 240 -5.69 23.01 33.12
CA ILE A 240 -5.80 22.30 34.40
C ILE A 240 -4.80 22.88 35.40
N ALA A 241 -3.55 23.13 34.99
CA ALA A 241 -2.54 23.73 35.86
C ALA A 241 -2.94 25.13 36.37
N ILE A 242 -3.50 25.98 35.51
CA ILE A 242 -3.99 27.32 35.87
C ILE A 242 -5.14 27.22 36.88
N ILE A 243 -6.10 26.29 36.67
CA ILE A 243 -7.22 26.09 37.61
C ILE A 243 -6.70 25.65 38.98
N ILE A 244 -5.80 24.67 39.02
CA ILE A 244 -5.22 24.18 40.27
C ILE A 244 -4.43 25.30 40.99
N ALA A 245 -3.58 26.04 40.27
CA ALA A 245 -2.81 27.14 40.84
C ALA A 245 -3.70 28.25 41.39
N GLY A 246 -4.77 28.62 40.67
CA GLY A 246 -5.78 29.58 41.12
C GLY A 246 -6.50 29.12 42.39
N PHE A 247 -6.92 27.87 42.43
CA PHE A 247 -7.57 27.28 43.60
C PHE A 247 -6.65 27.27 44.84
N LEU A 248 -5.41 26.84 44.69
CA LEU A 248 -4.42 26.83 45.75
C LEU A 248 -4.11 28.24 46.25
N SER A 249 -3.85 29.17 45.31
CA SER A 249 -3.56 30.58 45.64
C SER A 249 -4.68 31.24 46.43
N THR A 250 -5.94 31.06 45.99
CA THR A 250 -7.08 31.65 46.70
C THR A 250 -7.28 31.08 48.11
N ASN A 251 -7.04 29.80 48.33
CA ASN A 251 -7.13 29.18 49.64
C ASN A 251 -6.02 29.68 50.59
N ILE A 252 -4.79 29.78 50.10
CA ILE A 252 -3.64 30.30 50.85
C ILE A 252 -3.89 31.77 51.25
N ILE A 253 -4.29 32.61 50.30
CA ILE A 253 -4.58 34.04 50.57
C ILE A 253 -5.68 34.20 51.62
N LYS A 254 -6.77 33.42 51.52
CA LYS A 254 -7.85 33.45 52.51
C LYS A 254 -7.40 33.05 53.91
N ALA A 255 -6.59 31.98 54.02
CA ALA A 255 -6.07 31.53 55.33
C ALA A 255 -5.16 32.58 55.96
N ILE A 256 -4.21 33.16 55.22
CA ILE A 256 -3.32 34.22 55.68
C ILE A 256 -4.11 35.47 56.10
N LYS A 257 -5.04 35.93 55.28
CA LYS A 257 -5.86 37.11 55.56
C LYS A 257 -6.69 36.90 56.79
N HIS A 258 -7.27 35.74 57.05
CA HIS A 258 -8.01 35.41 58.25
C HIS A 258 -7.14 35.49 59.50
N ILE A 259 -5.94 34.96 59.46
CA ILE A 259 -5.00 35.06 60.63
C ILE A 259 -4.56 36.49 60.83
N MET A 260 -4.25 37.28 59.80
CA MET A 260 -3.86 38.68 59.88
C MET A 260 -4.99 39.53 60.48
N ASP A 261 -6.24 39.40 60.02
CA ASP A 261 -7.38 40.16 60.59
C ASP A 261 -7.59 39.90 62.09
N ARG A 262 -7.33 38.66 62.52
CA ARG A 262 -7.39 38.32 63.98
C ARG A 262 -6.24 38.90 64.76
N LEU A 263 -5.01 38.82 64.23
CA LEU A 263 -3.84 39.43 64.87
C LEU A 263 -3.97 40.95 64.98
N GLU A 264 -4.50 41.64 64.03
CA GLU A 264 -4.73 43.08 64.06
C GLU A 264 -5.75 43.47 65.18
N LYS A 265 -6.83 42.69 65.32
CA LYS A 265 -7.76 42.91 66.49
C LYS A 265 -7.10 42.64 67.83
N ALA A 266 -6.26 41.61 67.92
CA ALA A 266 -5.51 41.36 69.16
C ALA A 266 -4.56 42.50 69.46
N ALA A 267 -3.88 43.06 68.46
CA ALA A 267 -2.99 44.22 68.62
C ALA A 267 -3.74 45.49 69.03
N ALA A 268 -5.01 45.62 68.63
CA ALA A 268 -5.91 46.70 69.05
C ALA A 268 -6.45 46.53 70.51
N GLY A 269 -6.05 45.44 71.21
CA GLY A 269 -6.43 45.18 72.60
C GLY A 269 -7.59 44.21 72.81
N ASP A 270 -8.18 43.65 71.74
CA ASP A 270 -9.24 42.63 71.82
C ASP A 270 -8.61 41.24 71.99
N LEU A 271 -8.33 40.83 73.22
CA LEU A 271 -7.77 39.52 73.57
C LEU A 271 -8.84 38.42 73.74
N THR A 272 -10.08 38.69 73.35
CA THR A 272 -11.17 37.71 73.41
C THR A 272 -11.33 36.90 72.11
N ILE A 273 -10.63 37.30 71.10
CA ILE A 273 -10.67 36.68 69.78
C ILE A 273 -9.97 35.33 69.73
N ASN A 274 -10.44 34.48 68.75
CA ASN A 274 -9.81 33.21 68.49
C ASN A 274 -9.60 33.08 66.98
N VAL A 275 -8.47 32.55 66.54
CA VAL A 275 -8.18 32.19 65.16
C VAL A 275 -8.70 30.77 64.90
N ASP A 276 -9.86 30.69 64.28
CA ASP A 276 -10.42 29.39 63.85
C ASP A 276 -9.89 29.03 62.44
N VAL A 277 -8.88 28.18 62.39
CA VAL A 277 -8.32 27.68 61.16
C VAL A 277 -8.66 26.20 61.03
N LYS A 278 -9.49 25.88 60.04
CA LYS A 278 -9.92 24.52 59.75
C LYS A 278 -8.85 23.82 58.95
N GLY A 279 -8.46 22.61 59.33
CA GLY A 279 -7.51 21.77 58.59
C GLY A 279 -6.45 21.15 59.51
N HIS A 280 -5.48 20.48 58.85
CA HIS A 280 -4.32 19.86 59.52
C HIS A 280 -3.01 20.30 58.85
N ASP A 281 -3.08 21.41 58.13
CA ASP A 281 -1.97 22.01 57.39
C ASP A 281 -1.16 23.01 58.25
N GLU A 282 -0.16 23.62 57.66
CA GLU A 282 0.71 24.60 58.28
C GLU A 282 -0.06 25.83 58.77
N PHE A 283 -1.17 26.18 58.14
CA PHE A 283 -2.03 27.30 58.54
C PHE A 283 -2.83 26.97 59.82
N ALA A 284 -3.24 25.70 59.96
CA ALA A 284 -3.85 25.27 61.24
C ALA A 284 -2.87 25.27 62.37
N ILE A 285 -1.62 24.90 62.13
CA ILE A 285 -0.55 24.98 63.15
C ILE A 285 -0.27 26.44 63.50
N LEU A 286 -0.16 27.33 62.53
CA LEU A 286 0.04 28.74 62.70
C LEU A 286 -1.11 29.38 63.51
N GLY A 287 -2.36 29.03 63.19
CA GLY A 287 -3.53 29.51 63.97
C GLY A 287 -3.52 29.10 65.44
N LYS A 288 -3.17 27.81 65.68
CA LYS A 288 -3.00 27.33 67.08
C LYS A 288 -1.91 28.07 67.82
N SER A 289 -0.77 28.32 67.19
CA SER A 289 0.35 29.08 67.85
C SER A 289 -0.04 30.53 68.10
N THR A 290 -0.80 31.14 67.20
CA THR A 290 -1.34 32.49 67.36
C THR A 290 -2.31 32.55 68.59
N ASN A 291 -3.21 31.59 68.69
CA ASN A 291 -4.12 31.50 69.84
C ASN A 291 -3.37 31.32 71.18
N GLY A 292 -2.31 30.51 71.19
CA GLY A 292 -1.45 30.34 72.32
C GLY A 292 -0.77 31.67 72.79
N MET A 293 -0.28 32.43 71.81
CA MET A 293 0.32 33.73 72.04
C MET A 293 -0.70 34.72 72.64
N ILE A 294 -1.90 34.83 72.09
CA ILE A 294 -2.98 35.67 72.56
C ILE A 294 -3.37 35.30 73.99
N SER A 295 -3.49 34.02 74.29
CA SER A 295 -3.80 33.51 75.63
C SER A 295 -2.71 33.86 76.69
N ASN A 296 -1.44 33.72 76.31
CA ASN A 296 -0.31 34.07 77.18
C ASN A 296 -0.28 35.57 77.47
N VAL A 297 -0.50 36.44 76.49
CA VAL A 297 -0.57 37.90 76.68
C VAL A 297 -1.75 38.27 77.58
N LYS A 298 -2.91 37.67 77.40
CA LYS A 298 -4.07 37.87 78.27
C LYS A 298 -3.76 37.50 79.68
N SER A 299 -3.15 36.37 79.98
CA SER A 299 -2.77 35.94 81.32
C SER A 299 -1.77 36.87 81.95
N LEU A 300 -0.77 37.36 81.19
CA LEU A 300 0.18 38.38 81.73
C LEU A 300 -0.49 39.69 82.12
N ILE A 301 -1.45 40.18 81.35
CA ILE A 301 -2.19 41.41 81.71
C ILE A 301 -3.10 41.18 82.89
N GLU A 302 -3.71 40.00 83.03
CA GLU A 302 -4.49 39.67 84.23
C GLU A 302 -3.63 39.56 85.48
N GLN A 303 -2.40 39.05 85.43
CA GLN A 303 -1.46 38.98 86.51
C GLN A 303 -0.91 40.37 86.98
N THR A 304 -0.83 41.32 86.07
CA THR A 304 -0.35 42.67 86.36
C THR A 304 -1.47 43.60 86.93
N LYS A 305 -2.73 43.18 86.89
CA LYS A 305 -3.89 43.89 87.40
C LYS A 305 -4.20 43.57 88.89
N ASN A 306 -3.60 42.56 89.47
CA ASN A 306 -3.64 42.15 90.87
C ASN A 306 -2.38 42.64 91.61
#